data_b6e5aeb85b5109150277103d72e7e10c
#
_entry.id   b6e5aeb85b5109150277103d72e7e10c
#
_cell.length_a   1.000
_cell.length_b   1.000
_cell.length_c   1.000
_cell.angle_alpha   90.00
_cell.angle_beta   90.00
_cell.angle_gamma   90.00
#
_symmetry.space_group_name_H-M   'P 1'
#
loop_
_entity.id
_entity.type
_entity.pdbx_description
1 polymer ?
#
loop_
_entity_poly.entity_id
_entity_poly.type
_entity_poly.pdbx_seq_one_letter_code
_entity_poly.pdbx_strand_id
1 'polypeptide(L)'
;MPRITQLIAPGKIEIKERETLHAGPGEAIIEVRHTGVCGTDLALFHGDYPVPYPHVCGHEFTGKVKEVGDGVDNKWIGKTVTAEINNTCIAYERKPFCVACAKGVPSHCLTRTVTGIINHEGSFADEVRVAAGCLHEIPSNVDPLVATLTEPLAAALQTFEMSPMQKDETLVVLGPGRLGILIIFAASLNGIKAISVSRSKAKRNRAMDFGAQHAFAPENSMDEIKNLTEGLGADMVVDTTGHPDGITQALQLVRPRGTIACKTTCGLPATGIDMTKLVVDEIRLQGSRCGPFKPALEIIQEHQDKLKSLITSTRPLEETQSALESASKEIKVVLNIS
;
A
#
# COMPACT_ATOMS: atom_id res chain seq x y z
N MET A 1 -29.61 5.14 8.17
CA MET A 1 -28.52 6.11 7.95
C MET A 1 -27.23 5.36 7.65
N PRO A 2 -26.28 5.92 6.90
CA PRO A 2 -24.98 5.28 6.65
C PRO A 2 -24.22 4.99 7.94
N ARG A 3 -23.56 3.83 8.01
CA ARG A 3 -22.73 3.41 9.14
C ARG A 3 -21.29 3.88 8.94
N ILE A 4 -20.59 4.17 10.04
CA ILE A 4 -19.16 4.42 10.09
C ILE A 4 -18.53 3.66 11.25
N THR A 5 -17.28 3.25 11.10
CA THR A 5 -16.48 2.76 12.22
C THR A 5 -15.50 3.85 12.64
N GLN A 6 -15.56 4.25 13.91
CA GLN A 6 -14.71 5.29 14.47
C GLN A 6 -13.69 4.68 15.44
N LEU A 7 -12.42 4.89 15.17
CA LEU A 7 -11.35 4.70 16.14
C LEU A 7 -11.46 5.85 17.15
N ILE A 8 -11.87 5.54 18.38
CA ILE A 8 -12.11 6.55 19.43
C ILE A 8 -10.97 6.66 20.43
N ALA A 9 -10.11 5.66 20.46
CA ALA A 9 -8.87 5.58 21.25
C ALA A 9 -8.02 4.42 20.69
N PRO A 10 -6.73 4.31 21.02
CA PRO A 10 -5.93 3.15 20.66
C PRO A 10 -6.62 1.83 21.06
N GLY A 11 -6.75 0.92 20.10
CA GLY A 11 -7.39 -0.39 20.29
C GLY A 11 -8.90 -0.37 20.44
N LYS A 12 -9.59 0.76 20.22
CA LYS A 12 -11.03 0.86 20.46
C LYS A 12 -11.80 1.44 19.27
N ILE A 13 -12.63 0.61 18.65
CA ILE A 13 -13.54 0.98 17.56
C ILE A 13 -14.98 1.09 18.09
N GLU A 14 -15.70 2.10 17.65
CA GLU A 14 -17.15 2.22 17.79
C GLU A 14 -17.83 2.30 16.43
N ILE A 15 -18.99 1.67 16.29
CA ILE A 15 -19.80 1.78 15.09
C ILE A 15 -20.91 2.77 15.39
N LYS A 16 -21.11 3.71 14.46
CA LYS A 16 -22.14 4.74 14.57
C LYS A 16 -22.84 4.93 13.24
N GLU A 17 -24.03 5.46 13.30
CA GLU A 17 -24.73 6.03 12.14
C GLU A 17 -24.39 7.51 12.01
N ARG A 18 -24.39 8.01 10.78
CA ARG A 18 -24.24 9.43 10.47
C ARG A 18 -25.21 9.87 9.39
N GLU A 19 -25.29 11.18 9.20
CA GLU A 19 -25.96 11.74 8.04
C GLU A 19 -25.27 11.33 6.73
N THR A 20 -26.06 11.17 5.66
CA THR A 20 -25.55 10.92 4.32
C THR A 20 -24.56 12.01 3.89
N LEU A 21 -23.46 11.59 3.29
CA LEU A 21 -22.50 12.53 2.73
C LEU A 21 -23.03 13.17 1.45
N HIS A 22 -22.68 14.44 1.24
CA HIS A 22 -22.91 15.18 0.00
C HIS A 22 -21.59 15.63 -0.59
N ALA A 23 -21.50 15.59 -1.93
CA ALA A 23 -20.30 15.99 -2.65
C ALA A 23 -20.19 17.51 -2.76
N GLY A 24 -19.09 18.07 -2.29
CA GLY A 24 -18.71 19.44 -2.55
C GLY A 24 -18.05 19.63 -3.93
N PRO A 25 -17.67 20.87 -4.31
CA PRO A 25 -17.02 21.12 -5.60
C PRO A 25 -15.75 20.29 -5.81
N GLY A 26 -15.64 19.59 -6.93
CA GLY A 26 -14.51 18.71 -7.26
C GLY A 26 -14.46 17.39 -6.47
N GLU A 27 -15.54 17.03 -5.79
CA GLU A 27 -15.64 15.82 -4.97
C GLU A 27 -16.55 14.77 -5.58
N ALA A 28 -16.39 13.53 -5.13
CA ALA A 28 -17.31 12.43 -5.36
C ALA A 28 -17.60 11.70 -4.05
N ILE A 29 -18.82 11.22 -3.90
CA ILE A 29 -19.22 10.31 -2.83
C ILE A 29 -19.31 8.90 -3.41
N ILE A 30 -18.64 7.97 -2.75
CA ILE A 30 -18.60 6.57 -3.12
C ILE A 30 -19.35 5.77 -2.08
N GLU A 31 -20.34 4.99 -2.50
CA GLU A 31 -20.94 3.93 -1.72
C GLU A 31 -19.95 2.75 -1.71
N VAL A 32 -19.34 2.52 -0.55
CA VAL A 32 -18.26 1.53 -0.40
C VAL A 32 -18.85 0.12 -0.42
N ARG A 33 -18.21 -0.78 -1.17
CA ARG A 33 -18.55 -2.21 -1.20
C ARG A 33 -17.55 -3.05 -0.43
N HIS A 34 -16.29 -2.85 -0.71
CA HIS A 34 -15.21 -3.60 -0.08
C HIS A 34 -14.10 -2.64 0.33
N THR A 35 -13.48 -2.90 1.47
CA THR A 35 -12.32 -2.14 1.92
C THR A 35 -11.30 -3.04 2.60
N GLY A 36 -10.04 -2.96 2.14
CA GLY A 36 -8.92 -3.75 2.65
C GLY A 36 -8.34 -3.16 3.93
N VAL A 37 -7.86 -4.03 4.81
CA VAL A 37 -7.09 -3.64 6.00
C VAL A 37 -5.61 -3.58 5.66
N CYS A 38 -5.00 -2.40 5.84
CA CYS A 38 -3.58 -2.13 5.63
C CYS A 38 -2.78 -2.20 6.94
N GLY A 39 -1.44 -2.31 6.81
CA GLY A 39 -0.53 -2.16 7.95
C GLY A 39 -0.62 -0.78 8.61
N THR A 40 -0.93 0.26 7.83
CA THR A 40 -1.15 1.61 8.36
C THR A 40 -2.38 1.68 9.25
N ASP A 41 -3.49 0.99 8.89
CA ASP A 41 -4.68 0.93 9.75
C ASP A 41 -4.36 0.25 11.10
N LEU A 42 -3.48 -0.75 11.10
CA LEU A 42 -3.01 -1.39 12.33
C LEU A 42 -2.17 -0.44 13.18
N ALA A 43 -1.27 0.33 12.56
CA ALA A 43 -0.47 1.32 13.28
C ALA A 43 -1.35 2.44 13.89
N LEU A 44 -2.39 2.87 13.16
CA LEU A 44 -3.41 3.80 13.67
C LEU A 44 -4.19 3.18 14.83
N PHE A 45 -4.64 1.94 14.67
CA PHE A 45 -5.42 1.20 15.67
C PHE A 45 -4.62 0.99 16.96
N HIS A 46 -3.34 0.66 16.88
CA HIS A 46 -2.48 0.48 18.06
C HIS A 46 -1.98 1.80 18.68
N GLY A 47 -2.13 2.93 17.97
CA GLY A 47 -1.63 4.23 18.41
C GLY A 47 -0.15 4.48 18.09
N ASP A 48 0.47 3.60 17.29
CA ASP A 48 1.86 3.77 16.81
C ASP A 48 1.98 4.91 15.79
N TYR A 49 0.87 5.24 15.11
CA TYR A 49 0.75 6.39 14.23
C TYR A 49 -0.31 7.35 14.82
N PRO A 50 0.09 8.49 15.41
CA PRO A 50 -0.83 9.37 16.10
C PRO A 50 -1.76 10.12 15.13
N VAL A 51 -3.06 10.08 15.43
CA VAL A 51 -4.11 10.84 14.72
C VAL A 51 -5.06 11.47 15.74
N PRO A 52 -5.77 12.55 15.37
CA PRO A 52 -6.88 13.05 16.19
C PRO A 52 -8.00 12.01 16.27
N TYR A 53 -8.58 11.84 17.45
CA TYR A 53 -9.77 11.02 17.65
C TYR A 53 -11.04 11.88 17.75
N PRO A 54 -12.21 11.41 17.28
CA PRO A 54 -12.42 10.13 16.58
C PRO A 54 -11.86 10.15 15.15
N HIS A 55 -11.43 8.99 14.64
CA HIS A 55 -10.88 8.83 13.31
C HIS A 55 -11.54 7.66 12.55
N VAL A 56 -11.79 7.81 11.26
CA VAL A 56 -12.30 6.75 10.38
C VAL A 56 -11.16 6.25 9.50
N CYS A 57 -10.72 5.01 9.72
CA CYS A 57 -9.65 4.37 8.95
C CYS A 57 -10.13 3.85 7.58
N GLY A 58 -9.20 3.23 6.83
CA GLY A 58 -9.47 2.56 5.56
C GLY A 58 -9.15 3.43 4.35
N HIS A 59 -8.37 2.87 3.44
CA HIS A 59 -7.88 3.58 2.25
C HIS A 59 -7.65 2.66 1.03
N GLU A 60 -7.93 1.37 1.15
CA GLU A 60 -7.83 0.37 0.10
C GLU A 60 -9.23 -0.13 -0.25
N PHE A 61 -9.98 0.56 -1.10
CA PHE A 61 -11.41 0.29 -1.23
C PHE A 61 -11.90 0.26 -2.67
N THR A 62 -13.09 -0.34 -2.83
CA THR A 62 -13.89 -0.31 -4.04
C THR A 62 -15.33 0.02 -3.70
N GLY A 63 -16.01 0.66 -4.62
CA GLY A 63 -17.41 1.03 -4.42
C GLY A 63 -18.02 1.61 -5.68
N LYS A 64 -19.23 2.14 -5.54
CA LYS A 64 -19.99 2.74 -6.63
C LYS A 64 -20.12 4.25 -6.41
N VAL A 65 -19.84 5.05 -7.42
CA VAL A 65 -20.04 6.50 -7.31
C VAL A 65 -21.54 6.78 -7.16
N LYS A 66 -21.90 7.38 -6.03
CA LYS A 66 -23.28 7.73 -5.65
C LYS A 66 -23.63 9.14 -6.10
N GLU A 67 -22.72 10.08 -5.89
CA GLU A 67 -22.94 11.51 -6.11
C GLU A 67 -21.62 12.16 -6.55
N VAL A 68 -21.70 13.19 -7.38
CA VAL A 68 -20.57 14.05 -7.74
C VAL A 68 -20.94 15.51 -7.52
N GLY A 69 -19.96 16.29 -7.10
CA GLY A 69 -20.12 17.71 -6.85
C GLY A 69 -19.91 18.58 -8.09
N ASP A 70 -20.05 19.90 -7.89
CA ASP A 70 -19.86 20.87 -8.95
C ASP A 70 -18.50 20.74 -9.64
N GLY A 71 -18.49 20.85 -10.96
CA GLY A 71 -17.28 20.73 -11.80
C GLY A 71 -16.87 19.30 -12.13
N VAL A 72 -17.53 18.28 -11.59
CA VAL A 72 -17.25 16.85 -11.87
C VAL A 72 -18.22 16.31 -12.92
N ASP A 73 -17.71 15.55 -13.89
CA ASP A 73 -18.50 14.94 -14.96
C ASP A 73 -19.46 13.87 -14.39
N ASN A 74 -20.76 14.05 -14.66
CA ASN A 74 -21.82 13.12 -14.21
C ASN A 74 -21.69 11.69 -14.75
N LYS A 75 -20.83 11.45 -15.76
CA LYS A 75 -20.56 10.09 -16.27
C LYS A 75 -20.01 9.15 -15.21
N TRP A 76 -19.44 9.69 -14.10
CA TRP A 76 -18.95 8.92 -12.99
C TRP A 76 -20.07 8.28 -12.16
N ILE A 77 -21.26 8.88 -12.11
CA ILE A 77 -22.39 8.36 -11.31
C ILE A 77 -22.72 6.95 -11.78
N GLY A 78 -22.77 6.03 -10.82
CA GLY A 78 -23.06 4.62 -11.05
C GLY A 78 -21.85 3.76 -11.48
N LYS A 79 -20.68 4.36 -11.78
CA LYS A 79 -19.47 3.59 -12.09
C LYS A 79 -18.95 2.86 -10.86
N THR A 80 -18.42 1.65 -11.06
CA THR A 80 -17.64 0.94 -10.04
C THR A 80 -16.21 1.45 -10.08
N VAL A 81 -15.69 1.91 -8.93
CA VAL A 81 -14.43 2.63 -8.84
C VAL A 81 -13.59 2.20 -7.65
N THR A 82 -12.30 2.47 -7.74
CA THR A 82 -11.37 2.67 -6.63
C THR A 82 -10.82 4.10 -6.71
N ALA A 83 -10.09 4.57 -5.70
CA ALA A 83 -9.54 5.91 -5.73
C ALA A 83 -8.16 6.00 -5.10
N GLU A 84 -7.30 6.88 -5.65
CA GLU A 84 -6.03 7.25 -5.03
C GLU A 84 -6.28 7.91 -3.67
N ILE A 85 -5.36 7.64 -2.74
CA ILE A 85 -5.55 8.08 -1.34
C ILE A 85 -5.20 9.54 -1.10
N ASN A 86 -4.40 10.16 -1.99
CA ASN A 86 -3.94 11.54 -1.83
C ASN A 86 -4.92 12.52 -2.50
N ASN A 87 -5.76 13.16 -1.70
CA ASN A 87 -6.64 14.23 -2.16
C ASN A 87 -5.84 15.53 -2.29
N THR A 88 -5.42 15.85 -3.50
CA THR A 88 -4.47 16.93 -3.80
C THR A 88 -5.16 18.13 -4.46
N CYS A 89 -4.51 19.28 -4.51
CA CYS A 89 -5.07 20.44 -5.21
C CYS A 89 -5.24 20.19 -6.72
N ILE A 90 -4.46 19.30 -7.34
CA ILE A 90 -4.69 18.86 -8.73
C ILE A 90 -5.93 17.97 -8.79
N ALA A 91 -6.09 17.01 -7.88
CA ALA A 91 -7.23 16.11 -7.89
C ALA A 91 -8.58 16.81 -7.66
N TYR A 92 -8.57 17.93 -6.94
CA TYR A 92 -9.73 18.82 -6.77
C TYR A 92 -9.83 19.88 -7.87
N GLU A 93 -8.88 19.99 -8.77
CA GLU A 93 -8.75 21.08 -9.75
C GLU A 93 -8.71 22.50 -9.12
N ARG A 94 -8.25 22.62 -7.88
CA ARG A 94 -8.15 23.88 -7.12
C ARG A 94 -6.95 24.69 -7.57
N LYS A 95 -7.15 25.63 -8.48
CA LYS A 95 -6.12 26.56 -8.99
C LYS A 95 -6.03 27.83 -8.14
N PRO A 96 -4.81 28.46 -7.98
CA PRO A 96 -3.53 27.98 -8.51
C PRO A 96 -3.02 26.76 -7.78
N PHE A 97 -2.35 25.82 -8.50
CA PHE A 97 -1.76 24.65 -7.87
C PHE A 97 -0.59 25.03 -6.96
N CYS A 98 -0.40 24.29 -5.86
CA CYS A 98 0.73 24.47 -4.97
C CYS A 98 2.06 24.13 -5.68
N VAL A 99 3.17 24.59 -5.13
CA VAL A 99 4.50 24.42 -5.74
C VAL A 99 4.88 22.94 -5.96
N ALA A 100 4.48 22.02 -5.09
CA ALA A 100 4.73 20.60 -5.26
C ALA A 100 3.96 20.04 -6.46
N CYS A 101 2.67 20.36 -6.56
CA CYS A 101 1.82 19.94 -7.68
C CYS A 101 2.29 20.56 -9.01
N ALA A 102 2.66 21.83 -9.01
CA ALA A 102 3.20 22.50 -10.19
C ALA A 102 4.53 21.92 -10.68
N LYS A 103 5.31 21.29 -9.77
CA LYS A 103 6.56 20.58 -10.08
C LYS A 103 6.35 19.09 -10.44
N GLY A 104 5.11 18.62 -10.58
CA GLY A 104 4.82 17.23 -10.97
C GLY A 104 5.00 16.20 -9.84
N VAL A 105 4.98 16.63 -8.57
CA VAL A 105 5.04 15.73 -7.40
C VAL A 105 3.76 15.83 -6.55
N PRO A 106 2.58 15.50 -7.11
CA PRO A 106 1.28 15.71 -6.47
C PRO A 106 1.11 14.89 -5.18
N SER A 107 1.71 13.72 -5.06
CA SER A 107 1.69 12.93 -3.82
C SER A 107 2.29 13.67 -2.60
N HIS A 108 3.00 14.79 -2.83
CA HIS A 108 3.57 15.68 -1.82
C HIS A 108 2.89 17.08 -1.84
N CYS A 109 1.65 17.15 -2.32
CA CYS A 109 0.86 18.38 -2.31
C CYS A 109 0.85 19.01 -0.91
N LEU A 110 1.08 20.34 -0.84
CA LEU A 110 1.19 21.05 0.45
C LEU A 110 -0.15 21.13 1.21
N THR A 111 -1.26 20.98 0.50
CA THR A 111 -2.62 21.01 1.07
C THR A 111 -3.32 19.66 0.98
N ARG A 112 -2.56 18.56 0.76
CA ARG A 112 -3.17 17.25 0.64
C ARG A 112 -3.78 16.79 1.95
N THR A 113 -4.91 16.10 1.82
CA THR A 113 -5.40 15.18 2.82
C THR A 113 -5.20 13.75 2.33
N VAL A 114 -5.21 12.77 3.22
CA VAL A 114 -5.02 11.36 2.85
C VAL A 114 -6.16 10.54 3.41
N THR A 115 -6.94 9.95 2.52
CA THR A 115 -8.13 9.16 2.86
C THR A 115 -7.80 8.12 3.93
N GLY A 116 -8.52 8.16 5.05
CA GLY A 116 -8.36 7.25 6.18
C GLY A 116 -7.08 7.41 7.00
N ILE A 117 -6.25 8.46 6.73
CA ILE A 117 -4.95 8.62 7.40
C ILE A 117 -4.69 10.06 7.87
N ILE A 118 -4.79 11.06 7.00
CA ILE A 118 -4.43 12.44 7.35
C ILE A 118 -5.59 13.38 7.04
N ASN A 119 -6.20 13.93 8.08
CA ASN A 119 -7.26 14.96 7.99
C ASN A 119 -8.37 14.61 6.98
N HIS A 120 -8.69 13.34 6.84
CA HIS A 120 -9.71 12.85 5.93
C HIS A 120 -10.23 11.50 6.41
N GLU A 121 -11.56 11.39 6.48
CA GLU A 121 -12.21 10.14 6.83
C GLU A 121 -11.95 9.06 5.77
N GLY A 122 -11.87 7.81 6.22
CA GLY A 122 -11.58 6.66 5.38
C GLY A 122 -12.81 5.86 4.98
N SER A 123 -12.53 4.71 4.40
CA SER A 123 -13.51 3.81 3.78
C SER A 123 -14.04 2.71 4.70
N PHE A 124 -13.68 2.69 6.01
CA PHE A 124 -14.35 1.81 6.96
C PHE A 124 -15.72 2.39 7.32
N ALA A 125 -16.53 2.56 6.30
CA ALA A 125 -17.83 3.22 6.32
C ALA A 125 -18.66 2.84 5.10
N ASP A 126 -20.00 3.01 5.19
CA ASP A 126 -20.89 2.81 4.04
C ASP A 126 -20.61 3.81 2.90
N GLU A 127 -20.14 5.01 3.24
CA GLU A 127 -19.83 6.07 2.27
C GLU A 127 -18.47 6.72 2.56
N VAL A 128 -17.72 7.02 1.50
CA VAL A 128 -16.48 7.79 1.57
C VAL A 128 -16.48 8.91 0.54
N ARG A 129 -15.94 10.07 0.94
CA ARG A 129 -15.73 11.23 0.08
C ARG A 129 -14.30 11.19 -0.45
N VAL A 130 -14.10 11.56 -1.72
CA VAL A 130 -12.76 11.68 -2.33
C VAL A 130 -12.73 12.87 -3.29
N ALA A 131 -11.53 13.36 -3.61
CA ALA A 131 -11.34 14.25 -4.75
C ALA A 131 -11.66 13.48 -6.05
N ALA A 132 -12.45 14.06 -6.95
CA ALA A 132 -12.88 13.36 -8.17
C ALA A 132 -11.73 12.97 -9.10
N GLY A 133 -10.65 13.75 -9.12
CA GLY A 133 -9.43 13.41 -9.87
C GLY A 133 -8.65 12.21 -9.33
N CYS A 134 -9.06 11.65 -8.16
CA CYS A 134 -8.51 10.40 -7.63
C CYS A 134 -9.22 9.14 -8.14
N LEU A 135 -10.36 9.28 -8.84
CA LEU A 135 -11.19 8.15 -9.26
C LEU A 135 -10.54 7.35 -10.40
N HIS A 136 -10.59 6.03 -10.26
CA HIS A 136 -10.25 5.07 -11.31
C HIS A 136 -11.40 4.09 -11.50
N GLU A 137 -11.92 3.99 -12.74
CA GLU A 137 -12.97 3.03 -13.07
C GLU A 137 -12.38 1.61 -13.04
N ILE A 138 -13.06 0.70 -12.36
CA ILE A 138 -12.72 -0.72 -12.34
C ILE A 138 -13.33 -1.37 -13.57
N PRO A 139 -12.53 -2.07 -14.41
CA PRO A 139 -13.06 -2.80 -15.57
C PRO A 139 -14.16 -3.79 -15.16
N SER A 140 -15.21 -3.92 -16.00
CA SER A 140 -16.39 -4.75 -15.69
C SER A 140 -16.09 -6.24 -15.51
N ASN A 141 -14.96 -6.72 -16.03
CA ASN A 141 -14.48 -8.09 -15.89
C ASN A 141 -13.55 -8.30 -14.68
N VAL A 142 -13.32 -7.29 -13.85
CA VAL A 142 -12.54 -7.38 -12.63
C VAL A 142 -13.48 -7.51 -11.43
N ASP A 143 -13.21 -8.50 -10.56
CA ASP A 143 -13.91 -8.68 -9.29
C ASP A 143 -13.61 -7.47 -8.37
N PRO A 144 -14.61 -6.67 -7.95
CA PRO A 144 -14.38 -5.54 -7.06
C PRO A 144 -13.71 -5.92 -5.71
N LEU A 145 -13.91 -7.14 -5.24
CA LEU A 145 -13.21 -7.64 -4.07
C LEU A 145 -11.69 -7.68 -4.30
N VAL A 146 -11.26 -8.18 -5.47
CA VAL A 146 -9.83 -8.24 -5.83
C VAL A 146 -9.27 -6.86 -6.11
N ALA A 147 -10.09 -5.97 -6.68
CA ALA A 147 -9.69 -4.59 -6.96
C ALA A 147 -9.39 -3.75 -5.69
N THR A 148 -9.73 -4.21 -4.49
CA THR A 148 -9.23 -3.60 -3.23
C THR A 148 -7.70 -3.66 -3.13
N LEU A 149 -7.05 -4.55 -3.87
CA LEU A 149 -5.59 -4.65 -3.93
C LEU A 149 -4.94 -3.58 -4.82
N THR A 150 -5.71 -2.70 -5.47
CA THR A 150 -5.16 -1.67 -6.38
C THR A 150 -4.19 -0.74 -5.64
N GLU A 151 -4.59 -0.22 -4.48
CA GLU A 151 -3.73 0.67 -3.70
C GLU A 151 -2.41 0.01 -3.27
N PRO A 152 -2.41 -1.16 -2.60
CA PRO A 152 -1.17 -1.78 -2.19
C PRO A 152 -0.32 -2.29 -3.38
N LEU A 153 -0.93 -2.69 -4.49
CA LEU A 153 -0.19 -3.04 -5.71
C LEU A 153 0.43 -1.80 -6.37
N ALA A 154 -0.30 -0.69 -6.43
CA ALA A 154 0.26 0.59 -6.89
C ALA A 154 1.45 1.01 -6.01
N ALA A 155 1.33 0.86 -4.68
CA ALA A 155 2.46 1.11 -3.78
C ALA A 155 3.64 0.17 -4.05
N ALA A 156 3.41 -1.09 -4.41
CA ALA A 156 4.46 -2.02 -4.81
C ALA A 156 5.15 -1.57 -6.11
N LEU A 157 4.39 -1.17 -7.12
CA LEU A 157 4.92 -0.66 -8.40
C LEU A 157 5.77 0.60 -8.23
N GLN A 158 5.41 1.48 -7.28
CA GLN A 158 6.19 2.68 -6.98
C GLN A 158 7.63 2.38 -6.57
N THR A 159 7.92 1.19 -6.07
CA THR A 159 9.29 0.78 -5.79
C THR A 159 10.16 0.87 -7.04
N PHE A 160 9.64 0.38 -8.16
CA PHE A 160 10.34 0.33 -9.45
C PHE A 160 10.29 1.67 -10.20
N GLU A 161 9.25 2.48 -9.98
CA GLU A 161 9.19 3.87 -10.48
C GLU A 161 10.29 4.74 -9.82
N MET A 162 10.48 4.59 -8.51
CA MET A 162 11.48 5.36 -7.76
C MET A 162 12.90 4.81 -7.91
N SER A 163 13.03 3.53 -8.17
CA SER A 163 14.30 2.82 -8.33
C SER A 163 14.16 1.79 -9.45
N PRO A 164 14.28 2.21 -10.71
CA PRO A 164 14.19 1.30 -11.86
C PRO A 164 15.21 0.18 -11.80
N MET A 165 14.77 -1.04 -12.12
CA MET A 165 15.63 -2.22 -12.24
C MET A 165 15.60 -2.74 -13.67
N GLN A 166 16.72 -3.33 -14.09
CA GLN A 166 16.83 -4.01 -15.36
C GLN A 166 16.40 -5.48 -15.23
N LYS A 167 16.02 -6.05 -16.34
CA LYS A 167 15.80 -7.49 -16.43
C LYS A 167 17.06 -8.23 -15.99
N ASP A 168 16.89 -9.35 -15.29
CA ASP A 168 17.95 -10.17 -14.72
C ASP A 168 18.72 -9.58 -13.52
N GLU A 169 18.48 -8.34 -13.11
CA GLU A 169 19.01 -7.84 -11.84
C GLU A 169 18.39 -8.58 -10.64
N THR A 170 19.14 -8.64 -9.56
CA THR A 170 18.77 -9.35 -8.33
C THR A 170 18.11 -8.42 -7.33
N LEU A 171 16.85 -8.71 -7.02
CA LEU A 171 16.05 -8.06 -5.99
C LEU A 171 15.96 -8.95 -4.74
N VAL A 172 16.29 -8.41 -3.58
CA VAL A 172 15.99 -9.06 -2.30
C VAL A 172 14.86 -8.34 -1.60
N VAL A 173 13.83 -9.08 -1.17
CA VAL A 173 12.71 -8.54 -0.38
C VAL A 173 12.78 -9.07 1.05
N LEU A 174 13.04 -8.16 1.99
CA LEU A 174 13.00 -8.43 3.42
C LEU A 174 11.56 -8.32 3.92
N GLY A 175 11.01 -9.42 4.43
CA GLY A 175 9.66 -9.45 4.98
C GLY A 175 8.56 -9.56 3.93
N PRO A 176 8.35 -10.70 3.25
CA PRO A 176 7.29 -10.91 2.25
C PRO A 176 5.91 -11.02 2.93
N GLY A 177 5.48 -9.93 3.55
CA GLY A 177 4.13 -9.70 4.07
C GLY A 177 3.20 -9.17 2.98
N ARG A 178 2.14 -8.43 3.38
CA ARG A 178 1.13 -7.86 2.46
C ARG A 178 1.73 -7.09 1.29
N LEU A 179 2.69 -6.21 1.57
CA LEU A 179 3.33 -5.39 0.53
C LEU A 179 4.49 -6.13 -0.15
N GLY A 180 5.34 -6.81 0.62
CA GLY A 180 6.52 -7.51 0.07
C GLY A 180 6.15 -8.58 -0.95
N ILE A 181 5.02 -9.28 -0.77
CA ILE A 181 4.53 -10.28 -1.73
C ILE A 181 4.13 -9.64 -3.07
N LEU A 182 3.51 -8.45 -3.04
CA LEU A 182 3.13 -7.71 -4.24
C LEU A 182 4.35 -7.14 -4.97
N ILE A 183 5.41 -6.76 -4.24
CA ILE A 183 6.68 -6.33 -4.83
C ILE A 183 7.36 -7.51 -5.54
N ILE A 184 7.40 -8.70 -4.93
CA ILE A 184 7.92 -9.93 -5.55
C ILE A 184 7.13 -10.25 -6.82
N PHE A 185 5.80 -10.18 -6.73
CA PHE A 185 4.94 -10.43 -7.89
C PHE A 185 5.21 -9.44 -9.03
N ALA A 186 5.25 -8.14 -8.74
CA ALA A 186 5.56 -7.12 -9.73
C ALA A 186 6.97 -7.31 -10.35
N ALA A 187 7.97 -7.69 -9.54
CA ALA A 187 9.30 -8.02 -10.02
C ALA A 187 9.28 -9.18 -11.01
N SER A 188 8.54 -10.26 -10.68
CA SER A 188 8.46 -11.45 -11.52
C SER A 188 7.84 -11.18 -12.89
N LEU A 189 6.83 -10.28 -12.97
CA LEU A 189 6.22 -9.86 -14.23
C LEU A 189 7.19 -9.11 -15.15
N ASN A 190 8.22 -8.49 -14.56
CA ASN A 190 9.25 -7.73 -15.29
C ASN A 190 10.54 -8.54 -15.53
N GLY A 191 10.57 -9.82 -15.18
CA GLY A 191 11.76 -10.67 -15.35
C GLY A 191 12.92 -10.37 -14.40
N ILE A 192 12.65 -9.65 -13.29
CA ILE A 192 13.63 -9.36 -12.24
C ILE A 192 13.75 -10.58 -11.33
N LYS A 193 14.98 -10.95 -10.97
CA LYS A 193 15.26 -12.10 -10.10
C LYS A 193 14.95 -11.76 -8.64
N ALA A 194 13.77 -12.15 -8.17
CA ALA A 194 13.35 -11.87 -6.80
C ALA A 194 13.76 -12.98 -5.83
N ILE A 195 14.39 -12.58 -4.72
CA ILE A 195 14.75 -13.43 -3.58
C ILE A 195 13.98 -12.92 -2.36
N SER A 196 13.35 -13.84 -1.64
CA SER A 196 12.61 -13.52 -0.42
C SER A 196 13.41 -13.89 0.83
N VAL A 197 13.42 -13.02 1.84
CA VAL A 197 14.00 -13.34 3.16
C VAL A 197 12.95 -13.22 4.25
N SER A 198 12.71 -14.31 4.98
CA SER A 198 11.75 -14.35 6.08
C SER A 198 12.00 -15.50 7.05
N ARG A 199 11.79 -15.24 8.35
CA ARG A 199 11.79 -16.31 9.39
C ARG A 199 10.67 -17.31 9.18
N SER A 200 9.52 -16.90 8.68
CA SER A 200 8.33 -17.73 8.49
C SER A 200 8.44 -18.58 7.22
N LYS A 201 8.45 -19.93 7.37
CA LYS A 201 8.42 -20.87 6.24
C LYS A 201 7.19 -20.68 5.36
N ALA A 202 6.01 -20.41 5.96
CA ALA A 202 4.78 -20.18 5.20
C ALA A 202 4.88 -18.93 4.31
N LYS A 203 5.50 -17.83 4.80
CA LYS A 203 5.73 -16.63 4.00
C LYS A 203 6.75 -16.90 2.88
N ARG A 204 7.80 -17.69 3.14
CA ARG A 204 8.78 -18.08 2.11
C ARG A 204 8.13 -18.89 1.00
N ASN A 205 7.34 -19.91 1.34
CA ASN A 205 6.63 -20.72 0.34
C ASN A 205 5.73 -19.86 -0.53
N ARG A 206 4.95 -18.95 0.08
CA ARG A 206 4.09 -18.04 -0.65
C ARG A 206 4.87 -17.09 -1.56
N ALA A 207 6.04 -16.62 -1.12
CA ALA A 207 6.91 -15.81 -1.98
C ALA A 207 7.32 -16.58 -3.26
N MET A 208 7.62 -17.87 -3.14
CA MET A 208 7.88 -18.75 -4.28
C MET A 208 6.67 -18.87 -5.20
N ASP A 209 5.46 -19.06 -4.63
CA ASP A 209 4.21 -19.13 -5.40
C ASP A 209 3.94 -17.82 -6.17
N PHE A 210 4.39 -16.68 -5.65
CA PHE A 210 4.24 -15.36 -6.27
C PHE A 210 5.43 -14.91 -7.12
N GLY A 211 6.38 -15.80 -7.41
CA GLY A 211 7.42 -15.60 -8.41
C GLY A 211 8.79 -15.26 -7.85
N ALA A 212 9.03 -15.41 -6.54
CA ALA A 212 10.40 -15.44 -6.03
C ALA A 212 11.12 -16.66 -6.59
N GLN A 213 12.36 -16.48 -7.03
CA GLN A 213 13.18 -17.60 -7.50
C GLN A 213 13.82 -18.38 -6.35
N HIS A 214 14.09 -17.66 -5.23
CA HIS A 214 14.64 -18.24 -4.01
C HIS A 214 13.97 -17.63 -2.78
N ALA A 215 13.97 -18.39 -1.68
CA ALA A 215 13.40 -17.93 -0.42
C ALA A 215 14.21 -18.48 0.77
N PHE A 216 14.89 -17.60 1.51
CA PHE A 216 15.81 -17.98 2.58
C PHE A 216 15.31 -17.54 3.95
N ALA A 217 15.76 -18.28 4.98
CA ALA A 217 15.70 -17.81 6.35
C ALA A 217 16.82 -16.77 6.58
N PRO A 218 16.62 -15.80 7.49
CA PRO A 218 17.61 -14.73 7.70
C PRO A 218 19.02 -15.25 8.02
N GLU A 219 19.10 -16.36 8.76
CA GLU A 219 20.36 -16.96 9.22
C GLU A 219 21.28 -17.38 8.08
N ASN A 220 20.71 -17.81 6.95
CA ASN A 220 21.45 -18.31 5.79
C ASN A 220 21.45 -17.29 4.64
N SER A 221 20.66 -16.21 4.73
CA SER A 221 20.38 -15.34 3.60
C SER A 221 21.63 -14.66 3.04
N MET A 222 22.57 -14.25 3.89
CA MET A 222 23.79 -13.57 3.45
C MET A 222 24.66 -14.46 2.57
N ASP A 223 24.94 -15.67 3.02
CA ASP A 223 25.82 -16.60 2.29
C ASP A 223 25.15 -17.06 1.00
N GLU A 224 23.85 -17.39 1.05
CA GLU A 224 23.09 -17.83 -0.11
C GLU A 224 22.98 -16.72 -1.18
N ILE A 225 22.70 -15.47 -0.78
CA ILE A 225 22.64 -14.34 -1.72
C ILE A 225 24.02 -14.08 -2.33
N LYS A 226 25.10 -14.14 -1.55
CA LYS A 226 26.46 -14.01 -2.07
C LYS A 226 26.78 -15.13 -3.08
N ASN A 227 26.41 -16.36 -2.78
CA ASN A 227 26.60 -17.49 -3.71
C ASN A 227 25.88 -17.26 -5.04
N LEU A 228 24.62 -16.74 -4.99
CA LEU A 228 23.82 -16.46 -6.19
C LEU A 228 24.31 -15.23 -6.98
N THR A 229 25.10 -14.35 -6.37
CA THR A 229 25.58 -13.08 -6.94
C THR A 229 27.10 -13.03 -7.07
N GLU A 230 27.76 -14.17 -7.10
CA GLU A 230 29.24 -14.29 -7.24
C GLU A 230 30.01 -13.46 -6.17
N GLY A 231 29.45 -13.35 -4.98
CA GLY A 231 30.01 -12.59 -3.86
C GLY A 231 29.63 -11.13 -3.80
N LEU A 232 28.99 -10.57 -4.83
CA LEU A 232 28.74 -9.13 -4.97
C LEU A 232 27.61 -8.61 -4.05
N GLY A 233 26.50 -9.35 -3.93
CA GLY A 233 25.29 -8.92 -3.25
C GLY A 233 24.17 -8.49 -4.21
N ALA A 234 23.01 -8.12 -3.68
CA ALA A 234 21.83 -7.78 -4.45
C ALA A 234 21.90 -6.37 -5.07
N ASP A 235 21.38 -6.20 -6.29
CA ASP A 235 21.26 -4.88 -6.94
C ASP A 235 20.32 -3.94 -6.18
N MET A 236 19.21 -4.49 -5.68
CA MET A 236 18.28 -3.79 -4.81
C MET A 236 17.87 -4.67 -3.63
N VAL A 237 17.78 -4.07 -2.44
CA VAL A 237 17.14 -4.68 -1.27
C VAL A 237 15.95 -3.82 -0.88
N VAL A 238 14.76 -4.42 -0.83
CA VAL A 238 13.55 -3.73 -0.38
C VAL A 238 13.22 -4.13 1.05
N ASP A 239 13.18 -3.14 1.94
CA ASP A 239 12.74 -3.36 3.31
C ASP A 239 11.23 -3.16 3.44
N THR A 240 10.53 -4.26 3.68
CA THR A 240 9.09 -4.30 4.01
C THR A 240 8.83 -4.93 5.38
N THR A 241 9.84 -4.96 6.25
CA THR A 241 9.74 -5.59 7.57
C THR A 241 8.88 -4.79 8.54
N GLY A 242 8.89 -3.46 8.43
CA GLY A 242 8.32 -2.56 9.44
C GLY A 242 9.07 -2.63 10.77
N HIS A 243 10.36 -2.97 10.76
CA HIS A 243 11.20 -3.09 11.95
C HIS A 243 12.41 -2.14 11.86
N PRO A 244 12.87 -1.53 12.98
CA PRO A 244 14.03 -0.63 12.96
C PRO A 244 15.30 -1.24 12.37
N ASP A 245 15.50 -2.56 12.52
CA ASP A 245 16.68 -3.26 12.04
C ASP A 245 16.64 -3.60 10.52
N GLY A 246 15.53 -3.32 9.84
CA GLY A 246 15.36 -3.66 8.42
C GLY A 246 16.46 -3.05 7.55
N ILE A 247 16.80 -1.77 7.77
CA ILE A 247 17.88 -1.09 7.02
C ILE A 247 19.24 -1.72 7.31
N THR A 248 19.52 -2.08 8.57
CA THR A 248 20.78 -2.73 8.96
C THR A 248 20.95 -4.08 8.27
N GLN A 249 19.88 -4.89 8.19
CA GLN A 249 19.88 -6.13 7.44
C GLN A 249 20.05 -5.88 5.93
N ALA A 250 19.38 -4.88 5.38
CA ALA A 250 19.48 -4.53 3.97
C ALA A 250 20.91 -4.12 3.57
N LEU A 251 21.61 -3.36 4.43
CA LEU A 251 23.02 -2.98 4.22
C LEU A 251 23.97 -4.17 4.10
N GLN A 252 23.66 -5.30 4.75
CA GLN A 252 24.49 -6.50 4.66
C GLN A 252 24.31 -7.28 3.36
N LEU A 253 23.18 -7.10 2.67
CA LEU A 253 22.77 -7.88 1.50
C LEU A 253 22.93 -7.12 0.19
N VAL A 254 22.90 -5.79 0.23
CA VAL A 254 23.02 -4.94 -0.95
C VAL A 254 24.48 -4.89 -1.43
N ARG A 255 24.67 -4.91 -2.76
CA ARG A 255 26.01 -4.73 -3.36
C ARG A 255 26.51 -3.29 -3.26
N PRO A 256 27.83 -3.04 -3.43
CA PRO A 256 28.33 -1.69 -3.66
C PRO A 256 27.58 -1.02 -4.83
N ARG A 257 27.25 0.27 -4.65
CA ARG A 257 26.45 1.09 -5.58
C ARG A 257 25.04 0.57 -5.83
N GLY A 258 24.55 -0.37 -5.00
CA GLY A 258 23.17 -0.86 -5.01
C GLY A 258 22.19 0.11 -4.34
N THR A 259 20.92 -0.28 -4.29
CA THR A 259 19.85 0.55 -3.73
C THR A 259 19.15 -0.19 -2.60
N ILE A 260 18.91 0.49 -1.49
CA ILE A 260 17.98 0.04 -0.44
C ILE A 260 16.70 0.85 -0.61
N ALA A 261 15.61 0.18 -0.96
CA ALA A 261 14.28 0.79 -1.06
C ALA A 261 13.53 0.62 0.25
N CYS A 262 13.27 1.72 0.95
CA CYS A 262 12.54 1.75 2.21
C CYS A 262 11.05 1.91 1.94
N LYS A 263 10.26 0.87 2.20
CA LYS A 263 8.82 0.82 1.87
C LYS A 263 7.89 0.95 3.07
N THR A 264 8.32 0.48 4.22
CA THR A 264 7.49 0.47 5.43
C THR A 264 8.13 1.30 6.53
N THR A 265 7.28 1.90 7.37
CA THR A 265 7.71 2.61 8.56
C THR A 265 7.23 1.84 9.79
N CYS A 266 8.06 1.82 10.84
CA CYS A 266 7.69 1.25 12.14
C CYS A 266 7.33 2.31 13.18
N GLY A 267 7.28 3.60 12.78
CA GLY A 267 7.09 4.71 13.71
C GLY A 267 8.31 5.00 14.62
N LEU A 268 9.35 4.19 14.54
CA LEU A 268 10.57 4.32 15.35
C LEU A 268 11.75 4.72 14.46
N PRO A 269 12.70 5.51 14.98
CA PRO A 269 13.94 5.80 14.27
C PRO A 269 14.74 4.51 14.02
N ALA A 270 15.30 4.37 12.83
CA ALA A 270 16.29 3.33 12.57
C ALA A 270 17.57 3.64 13.35
N THR A 271 18.13 2.64 14.03
CA THR A 271 19.37 2.76 14.80
C THR A 271 20.40 1.76 14.29
N GLY A 272 21.69 2.02 14.58
CA GLY A 272 22.76 1.08 14.20
C GLY A 272 23.08 1.05 12.69
N ILE A 273 22.75 2.09 11.93
CA ILE A 273 23.11 2.19 10.52
C ILE A 273 24.64 2.38 10.41
N ASP A 274 25.32 1.44 9.74
CA ASP A 274 26.73 1.57 9.43
C ASP A 274 26.95 2.61 8.33
N MET A 275 27.21 3.84 8.75
CA MET A 275 27.48 4.96 7.85
C MET A 275 28.76 4.78 7.05
N THR A 276 29.77 4.07 7.60
CA THR A 276 31.02 3.79 6.87
C THR A 276 30.72 2.92 5.66
N LYS A 277 29.99 1.82 5.85
CA LYS A 277 29.60 0.95 4.76
C LYS A 277 28.73 1.68 3.72
N LEU A 278 27.75 2.48 4.17
CA LEU A 278 26.88 3.24 3.27
C LEU A 278 27.68 4.19 2.37
N VAL A 279 28.68 4.88 2.93
CA VAL A 279 29.49 5.86 2.20
C VAL A 279 30.54 5.16 1.33
N VAL A 280 31.28 4.18 1.87
CA VAL A 280 32.39 3.50 1.16
C VAL A 280 31.84 2.66 0.00
N ASP A 281 30.71 1.99 0.19
CA ASP A 281 30.08 1.19 -0.86
C ASP A 281 29.15 2.04 -1.76
N GLU A 282 29.06 3.35 -1.58
CA GLU A 282 28.24 4.29 -2.38
C GLU A 282 26.77 3.85 -2.49
N ILE A 283 26.17 3.34 -1.40
CA ILE A 283 24.83 2.78 -1.37
C ILE A 283 23.79 3.90 -1.41
N ARG A 284 22.71 3.71 -2.19
CA ARG A 284 21.56 4.61 -2.24
C ARG A 284 20.47 4.16 -1.29
N LEU A 285 19.91 5.08 -0.49
CA LEU A 285 18.68 4.88 0.30
C LEU A 285 17.55 5.63 -0.39
N GLN A 286 16.49 4.91 -0.80
CA GLN A 286 15.35 5.46 -1.50
C GLN A 286 14.05 5.18 -0.76
N GLY A 287 13.36 6.22 -0.30
CA GLY A 287 11.99 6.11 0.21
C GLY A 287 10.99 5.99 -0.93
N SER A 288 9.93 5.21 -0.74
CA SER A 288 8.88 5.03 -1.73
C SER A 288 7.54 4.74 -1.04
N ARG A 289 6.43 5.34 -1.53
CA ARG A 289 5.11 5.14 -0.91
C ARG A 289 4.00 4.88 -1.95
N CYS A 290 3.10 5.82 -2.21
CA CYS A 290 1.97 5.67 -3.13
C CYS A 290 2.44 5.58 -4.58
N GLY A 291 1.73 4.84 -5.41
CA GLY A 291 2.11 4.59 -6.79
C GLY A 291 0.96 4.71 -7.81
N PRO A 292 1.20 4.33 -9.05
CA PRO A 292 0.27 4.51 -10.15
C PRO A 292 -0.88 3.49 -10.11
N PHE A 293 -2.14 3.95 -10.00
CA PHE A 293 -3.32 3.09 -9.92
C PHE A 293 -3.67 2.43 -11.25
N LYS A 294 -3.52 3.13 -12.37
CA LYS A 294 -3.86 2.56 -13.68
C LYS A 294 -3.06 1.31 -14.02
N PRO A 295 -1.72 1.29 -13.96
CA PRO A 295 -0.95 0.06 -14.17
C PRO A 295 -1.29 -1.05 -13.15
N ALA A 296 -1.61 -0.69 -11.90
CA ALA A 296 -2.03 -1.67 -10.90
C ALA A 296 -3.35 -2.35 -11.29
N LEU A 297 -4.34 -1.60 -11.79
CA LEU A 297 -5.61 -2.15 -12.29
C LEU A 297 -5.41 -3.04 -13.51
N GLU A 298 -4.52 -2.66 -14.45
CA GLU A 298 -4.17 -3.48 -15.62
C GLU A 298 -3.59 -4.84 -15.18
N ILE A 299 -2.67 -4.84 -14.23
CA ILE A 299 -2.11 -6.10 -13.66
C ILE A 299 -3.19 -6.91 -12.93
N ILE A 300 -4.08 -6.26 -12.17
CA ILE A 300 -5.18 -6.96 -11.50
C ILE A 300 -6.11 -7.61 -12.53
N GLN A 301 -6.45 -6.91 -13.60
CA GLN A 301 -7.31 -7.42 -14.67
C GLN A 301 -6.74 -8.69 -15.30
N GLU A 302 -5.42 -8.76 -15.51
CA GLU A 302 -4.75 -9.92 -16.12
C GLU A 302 -4.52 -11.08 -15.14
N HIS A 303 -4.38 -10.78 -13.82
CA HIS A 303 -3.92 -11.74 -12.81
C HIS A 303 -4.84 -11.87 -11.60
N GLN A 304 -6.13 -11.50 -11.72
CA GLN A 304 -7.05 -11.44 -10.59
C GLN A 304 -7.19 -12.77 -9.84
N ASP A 305 -7.18 -13.91 -10.51
CA ASP A 305 -7.33 -15.22 -9.86
C ASP A 305 -6.17 -15.52 -8.91
N LYS A 306 -4.96 -15.17 -9.32
CA LYS A 306 -3.76 -15.32 -8.49
C LYS A 306 -3.79 -14.33 -7.31
N LEU A 307 -4.10 -13.07 -7.58
CA LEU A 307 -4.14 -12.02 -6.56
C LEU A 307 -5.27 -12.25 -5.55
N LYS A 308 -6.39 -12.83 -5.96
CA LYS A 308 -7.50 -13.22 -5.06
C LYS A 308 -7.04 -14.14 -3.93
N SER A 309 -6.05 -14.99 -4.16
CA SER A 309 -5.50 -15.89 -3.14
C SER A 309 -4.78 -15.16 -1.98
N LEU A 310 -4.48 -13.87 -2.12
CA LEU A 310 -3.95 -13.04 -1.04
C LEU A 310 -5.02 -12.60 -0.05
N ILE A 311 -6.30 -12.56 -0.46
CA ILE A 311 -7.41 -12.22 0.42
C ILE A 311 -7.73 -13.45 1.26
N THR A 312 -7.30 -13.43 2.51
CA THR A 312 -7.38 -14.60 3.42
C THR A 312 -8.68 -14.64 4.22
N SER A 313 -9.31 -13.50 4.42
CA SER A 313 -10.63 -13.44 5.02
C SER A 313 -11.43 -12.21 4.55
N THR A 314 -12.75 -12.36 4.56
CA THR A 314 -13.71 -11.28 4.38
C THR A 314 -14.61 -11.22 5.61
N ARG A 315 -14.90 -10.02 6.11
CA ARG A 315 -15.70 -9.81 7.30
C ARG A 315 -16.68 -8.66 7.10
N PRO A 316 -17.84 -8.66 7.75
CA PRO A 316 -18.74 -7.51 7.70
C PRO A 316 -18.15 -6.29 8.43
N LEU A 317 -18.68 -5.09 8.13
CA LEU A 317 -18.24 -3.84 8.76
C LEU A 317 -18.32 -3.89 10.29
N GLU A 318 -19.32 -4.57 10.82
CA GLU A 318 -19.56 -4.73 12.25
C GLU A 318 -18.42 -5.46 12.98
N GLU A 319 -17.63 -6.23 12.25
CA GLU A 319 -16.47 -6.95 12.78
C GLU A 319 -15.15 -6.20 12.64
N THR A 320 -15.16 -4.89 12.35
CA THR A 320 -13.95 -4.09 12.16
C THR A 320 -12.98 -4.20 13.33
N GLN A 321 -13.46 -4.19 14.57
CA GLN A 321 -12.62 -4.37 15.77
C GLN A 321 -11.84 -5.68 15.69
N SER A 322 -12.52 -6.80 15.54
CA SER A 322 -11.90 -8.14 15.50
C SER A 322 -11.05 -8.34 14.24
N ALA A 323 -11.43 -7.71 13.12
CA ALA A 323 -10.65 -7.71 11.89
C ALA A 323 -9.27 -7.06 12.10
N LEU A 324 -9.22 -5.90 12.74
CA LEU A 324 -7.97 -5.20 13.06
C LEU A 324 -7.11 -6.00 14.05
N GLU A 325 -7.69 -6.58 15.09
CA GLU A 325 -7.00 -7.39 16.10
C GLU A 325 -6.34 -8.64 15.50
N SER A 326 -6.99 -9.28 14.52
CA SER A 326 -6.49 -10.52 13.90
C SER A 326 -5.65 -10.30 12.64
N ALA A 327 -5.74 -9.14 12.00
CA ALA A 327 -5.14 -8.88 10.71
C ALA A 327 -3.61 -9.09 10.67
N SER A 328 -2.89 -8.91 11.79
CA SER A 328 -1.44 -9.15 11.86
C SER A 328 -1.06 -10.61 11.54
N LYS A 329 -1.98 -11.55 11.75
CA LYS A 329 -1.82 -13.00 11.49
C LYS A 329 -2.27 -13.41 10.08
N GLU A 330 -2.88 -12.51 9.34
CA GLU A 330 -3.45 -12.72 8.01
C GLU A 330 -2.68 -11.94 6.95
N ILE A 331 -2.90 -12.26 5.66
CA ILE A 331 -2.22 -11.53 4.57
C ILE A 331 -3.05 -10.31 4.20
N LYS A 332 -4.28 -10.53 3.82
CA LYS A 332 -5.23 -9.47 3.51
C LYS A 332 -6.60 -9.82 4.08
N VAL A 333 -7.05 -8.97 4.96
CA VAL A 333 -8.44 -8.95 5.45
C VAL A 333 -9.18 -7.89 4.65
N VAL A 334 -10.37 -8.19 4.20
CA VAL A 334 -11.26 -7.24 3.51
C VAL A 334 -12.58 -7.14 4.27
N LEU A 335 -13.02 -5.94 4.54
CA LEU A 335 -14.35 -5.69 5.09
C LEU A 335 -15.36 -5.60 3.93
N ASN A 336 -16.42 -6.38 4.02
CA ASN A 336 -17.61 -6.26 3.17
C ASN A 336 -18.55 -5.26 3.82
N ILE A 337 -18.87 -4.19 3.10
CA ILE A 337 -19.68 -3.10 3.62
C ILE A 337 -21.14 -3.27 3.22
N SER A 338 -21.38 -3.67 1.96
CA SER A 338 -22.74 -3.88 1.41
C SER A 338 -22.82 -5.13 0.55
#